data_3b5dda1d5fd472e64cd70c943b734b3a
#
_entry.id   3b5dda1d5fd472e64cd70c943b734b3a
#
_cell.length_a   1.000
_cell.length_b   1.000
_cell.length_c   1.000
_cell.angle_alpha   90.00
_cell.angle_beta   90.00
_cell.angle_gamma   90.00
#
_symmetry.space_group_name_H-M   'P 1'
#
loop_
_entity.id
_entity.type
_entity.pdbx_description
1 polymer ?
#
loop_
_entity_poly.entity_id
_entity_poly.type
_entity_poly.pdbx_seq_one_letter_code
_entity_poly.pdbx_strand_id
1 'polypeptide(L)'
;MSDLKTLYEASNLLEAQMLVDLLKQQGLEAQVHGAHLQGAMGELPMAGLVRLVISPEDHASARAVIDRWETSQPAQAVVEPKAAPRLGRLHFLALGILIGAALGYAFFRVPISSDGRDYNHDRVLDERWSFSASGIPLKLETDRNLDGKVDYIQQQDAYGNAESATSDDDFNGTFESRHRYSKGNIEASETDRDGNGVPDVRSNYENGVIATEETILATSGRAFRVERFKLGVRISADV
;
A
#
# COMPACT_ATOMS: atom_id res chain seq x y z
N MET A 1 17.13 -13.32 67.83
CA MET A 1 17.01 -13.06 66.38
C MET A 1 17.34 -11.59 66.21
N SER A 2 18.50 -11.26 65.65
CA SER A 2 18.92 -9.87 65.47
C SER A 2 18.01 -9.23 64.45
N ASP A 3 17.37 -8.12 64.84
CA ASP A 3 16.43 -7.38 63.95
C ASP A 3 17.28 -6.64 62.90
N LEU A 4 17.43 -7.20 61.70
CA LEU A 4 18.22 -6.62 60.61
C LEU A 4 17.50 -5.41 60.01
N LYS A 5 18.25 -4.31 59.81
CA LYS A 5 17.72 -3.06 59.27
C LYS A 5 18.14 -2.88 57.78
N THR A 6 17.22 -2.45 56.92
CA THR A 6 17.54 -2.12 55.55
C THR A 6 18.49 -0.94 55.47
N LEU A 7 19.64 -1.12 54.82
CA LEU A 7 20.68 -0.13 54.65
C LEU A 7 20.60 0.60 53.30
N TYR A 8 20.37 -0.15 52.23
CA TYR A 8 20.38 0.35 50.86
C TYR A 8 19.52 -0.52 49.91
N GLU A 9 18.90 0.11 48.95
CA GLU A 9 18.16 -0.58 47.88
C GLU A 9 18.99 -0.53 46.61
N ALA A 10 19.53 -1.65 46.17
CA ALA A 10 20.38 -1.76 45.00
C ALA A 10 19.56 -1.87 43.70
N SER A 11 20.07 -1.29 42.63
CA SER A 11 19.43 -1.32 41.29
C SER A 11 19.46 -2.73 40.67
N ASN A 12 20.46 -3.53 41.06
CA ASN A 12 20.65 -4.91 40.58
C ASN A 12 21.50 -5.73 41.56
N LEU A 13 21.55 -7.05 41.31
CA LEU A 13 22.31 -7.98 42.17
C LEU A 13 23.81 -7.72 42.18
N LEU A 14 24.37 -7.28 41.02
CA LEU A 14 25.80 -7.01 40.89
C LEU A 14 26.22 -5.83 41.78
N GLU A 15 25.43 -4.75 41.75
CA GLU A 15 25.62 -3.58 42.61
C GLU A 15 25.54 -3.96 44.11
N ALA A 16 24.53 -4.77 44.46
CA ALA A 16 24.37 -5.26 45.81
C ALA A 16 25.58 -6.05 46.28
N GLN A 17 26.12 -6.98 45.49
CA GLN A 17 27.28 -7.76 45.79
C GLN A 17 28.54 -6.90 45.95
N MET A 18 28.71 -5.93 45.03
CA MET A 18 29.85 -5.00 45.11
C MET A 18 29.83 -4.16 46.40
N LEU A 19 28.64 -3.71 46.82
CA LEU A 19 28.47 -2.95 48.06
C LEU A 19 28.69 -3.82 49.30
N VAL A 20 28.27 -5.10 49.27
CA VAL A 20 28.60 -6.05 50.37
C VAL A 20 30.11 -6.25 50.49
N ASP A 21 30.81 -6.40 49.37
CA ASP A 21 32.28 -6.56 49.38
C ASP A 21 32.97 -5.28 49.89
N LEU A 22 32.48 -4.11 49.54
CA LEU A 22 32.98 -2.82 50.04
C LEU A 22 32.79 -2.69 51.55
N LEU A 23 31.62 -3.04 52.07
CA LEU A 23 31.33 -3.03 53.51
C LEU A 23 32.18 -4.05 54.26
N LYS A 24 32.38 -5.24 53.70
CA LYS A 24 33.21 -6.29 54.26
C LYS A 24 34.67 -5.88 54.39
N GLN A 25 35.21 -5.11 53.41
CA GLN A 25 36.58 -4.55 53.53
C GLN A 25 36.75 -3.56 54.72
N GLN A 26 35.64 -2.98 55.17
CA GLN A 26 35.61 -2.10 56.32
C GLN A 26 35.23 -2.83 57.63
N GLY A 27 35.13 -4.17 57.57
CA GLY A 27 34.81 -5.00 58.72
C GLY A 27 33.34 -5.03 59.12
N LEU A 28 32.42 -4.61 58.16
CA LEU A 28 30.99 -4.57 58.38
C LEU A 28 30.31 -5.72 57.61
N GLU A 29 29.50 -6.53 58.34
CA GLU A 29 28.83 -7.68 57.74
C GLU A 29 27.41 -7.31 57.28
N ALA A 30 27.19 -7.19 55.94
CA ALA A 30 25.91 -6.95 55.34
C ALA A 30 25.41 -8.19 54.57
N GLN A 31 24.11 -8.36 54.48
CA GLN A 31 23.47 -9.45 53.74
C GLN A 31 22.56 -8.90 52.61
N VAL A 32 22.49 -9.65 51.49
CA VAL A 32 21.61 -9.31 50.37
C VAL A 32 20.29 -10.07 50.49
N HIS A 33 19.19 -9.35 50.56
CA HIS A 33 17.86 -9.90 50.54
C HIS A 33 17.17 -9.61 49.18
N GLY A 34 16.36 -10.55 48.70
CA GLY A 34 15.60 -10.41 47.46
C GLY A 34 16.27 -10.94 46.20
N ALA A 35 17.51 -11.51 46.30
CA ALA A 35 18.26 -12.02 45.13
C ALA A 35 17.53 -13.10 44.31
N HIS A 36 16.68 -13.91 44.95
CA HIS A 36 15.97 -15.03 44.29
C HIS A 36 14.78 -14.64 43.46
N LEU A 37 14.31 -13.38 43.52
CA LEU A 37 13.13 -12.92 42.78
C LEU A 37 13.46 -12.49 41.36
N GLN A 38 14.71 -12.25 41.02
CA GLN A 38 15.15 -11.86 39.66
C GLN A 38 15.03 -12.97 38.60
N GLY A 39 15.09 -14.23 39.01
CA GLY A 39 15.04 -15.36 38.06
C GLY A 39 13.65 -15.74 37.57
N ALA A 40 12.58 -15.22 38.17
CA ALA A 40 11.20 -15.69 37.89
C ALA A 40 10.39 -14.76 37.00
N MET A 41 10.83 -13.53 36.68
CA MET A 41 9.95 -12.51 36.06
C MET A 41 10.52 -11.81 34.81
N GLY A 42 11.54 -12.30 34.12
CA GLY A 42 12.05 -11.72 32.88
C GLY A 42 12.65 -10.31 33.02
N GLU A 43 12.94 -9.64 31.93
CA GLU A 43 13.67 -8.36 31.80
C GLU A 43 12.89 -7.10 32.25
N LEU A 44 12.05 -7.15 33.25
CA LEU A 44 11.40 -5.94 33.77
C LEU A 44 12.34 -5.18 34.70
N PRO A 45 12.53 -3.87 34.52
CA PRO A 45 13.32 -3.04 35.43
C PRO A 45 12.59 -2.89 36.76
N MET A 46 13.02 -3.67 37.74
CA MET A 46 12.42 -3.68 39.08
C MET A 46 13.37 -3.02 40.07
N ALA A 47 13.30 -1.70 40.17
CA ALA A 47 13.99 -0.98 41.26
C ALA A 47 13.38 -1.37 42.62
N GLY A 48 14.25 -1.65 43.61
CA GLY A 48 13.84 -1.85 45.00
C GLY A 48 13.61 -3.28 45.47
N LEU A 49 13.84 -4.32 44.64
CA LEU A 49 13.70 -5.73 45.09
C LEU A 49 14.93 -6.29 45.75
N VAL A 50 16.12 -5.78 45.43
CA VAL A 50 17.39 -6.23 46.02
C VAL A 50 17.79 -5.25 47.12
N ARG A 51 17.81 -5.70 48.35
CA ARG A 51 18.11 -4.85 49.52
C ARG A 51 19.32 -5.37 50.27
N LEU A 52 20.18 -4.45 50.71
CA LEU A 52 21.21 -4.73 51.69
C LEU A 52 20.64 -4.51 53.07
N VAL A 53 20.84 -5.48 53.94
CA VAL A 53 20.46 -5.43 55.35
C VAL A 53 21.66 -5.64 56.25
N ILE A 54 21.69 -4.97 57.39
CA ILE A 54 22.79 -5.00 58.35
C ILE A 54 22.27 -4.92 59.78
N SER A 55 23.12 -5.27 60.72
CA SER A 55 22.85 -5.10 62.15
C SER A 55 22.53 -3.62 62.48
N PRO A 56 21.55 -3.34 63.39
CA PRO A 56 21.25 -1.98 63.83
C PRO A 56 22.46 -1.23 64.40
N GLU A 57 23.38 -1.96 65.04
CA GLU A 57 24.58 -1.41 65.63
C GLU A 57 25.57 -0.85 64.61
N ASP A 58 25.69 -1.51 63.46
CA ASP A 58 26.60 -1.16 62.36
C ASP A 58 25.98 -0.23 61.33
N HIS A 59 24.67 0.01 61.40
CA HIS A 59 23.91 0.73 60.40
C HIS A 59 24.44 2.15 60.10
N ALA A 60 24.81 2.92 61.16
CA ALA A 60 25.34 4.27 61.00
C ALA A 60 26.71 4.30 60.28
N SER A 61 27.60 3.37 60.68
CA SER A 61 28.92 3.22 60.06
C SER A 61 28.85 2.77 58.62
N ALA A 62 27.95 1.80 58.31
CA ALA A 62 27.74 1.30 56.97
C ALA A 62 27.11 2.37 56.05
N ARG A 63 26.19 3.16 56.58
CA ARG A 63 25.59 4.26 55.81
C ARG A 63 26.62 5.31 55.38
N ALA A 64 27.56 5.65 56.29
CA ALA A 64 28.64 6.58 55.96
C ALA A 64 29.59 6.05 54.88
N VAL A 65 29.77 4.73 54.78
CA VAL A 65 30.55 4.10 53.68
C VAL A 65 29.80 4.21 52.35
N ILE A 66 28.50 3.92 52.34
CA ILE A 66 27.68 4.02 51.15
C ILE A 66 27.59 5.47 50.66
N ASP A 67 27.34 6.45 51.52
CA ASP A 67 27.26 7.87 51.15
C ASP A 67 28.57 8.36 50.53
N ARG A 68 29.73 7.87 51.00
CA ARG A 68 31.03 8.17 50.40
C ARG A 68 31.18 7.54 49.02
N TRP A 69 30.69 6.34 48.83
CA TRP A 69 30.69 5.64 47.54
C TRP A 69 29.76 6.32 46.55
N GLU A 70 28.54 6.69 46.94
CA GLU A 70 27.59 7.45 46.11
C GLU A 70 28.20 8.78 45.65
N THR A 71 28.92 9.49 46.55
CA THR A 71 29.57 10.77 46.23
C THR A 71 30.79 10.58 45.32
N SER A 72 31.45 9.43 45.34
CA SER A 72 32.62 9.12 44.52
C SER A 72 32.26 8.64 43.09
N GLN A 73 31.02 8.29 42.85
CA GLN A 73 30.57 7.93 41.49
C GLN A 73 30.50 9.20 40.64
N PRO A 74 31.13 9.22 39.44
CA PRO A 74 30.88 10.27 38.48
C PRO A 74 29.38 10.24 38.16
N ALA A 75 28.71 11.40 38.27
CA ALA A 75 27.29 11.51 37.90
C ALA A 75 27.05 10.78 36.59
N GLN A 76 26.33 9.67 36.64
CA GLN A 76 25.93 8.99 35.42
C GLN A 76 25.11 10.02 34.64
N ALA A 77 25.66 10.49 33.51
CA ALA A 77 24.92 11.32 32.60
C ALA A 77 23.68 10.49 32.24
N VAL A 78 22.54 10.95 32.72
CA VAL A 78 21.25 10.42 32.28
C VAL A 78 21.24 10.69 30.79
N VAL A 79 21.61 9.68 29.99
CA VAL A 79 21.39 9.69 28.54
C VAL A 79 19.88 9.62 28.43
N GLU A 80 19.25 10.79 28.35
CA GLU A 80 17.85 10.84 27.94
C GLU A 80 17.77 10.07 26.63
N PRO A 81 16.99 9.00 26.53
CA PRO A 81 16.79 8.30 25.28
C PRO A 81 16.20 9.33 24.32
N LYS A 82 17.01 9.74 23.32
CA LYS A 82 16.58 10.64 22.25
C LYS A 82 15.29 10.04 21.71
N ALA A 83 14.16 10.67 22.00
CA ALA A 83 12.86 10.17 21.64
C ALA A 83 12.88 9.92 20.12
N ALA A 84 12.85 8.67 19.71
CA ALA A 84 12.67 8.31 18.31
C ALA A 84 11.40 9.02 17.83
N PRO A 85 11.39 9.61 16.64
CA PRO A 85 10.23 10.28 16.12
C PRO A 85 9.06 9.29 16.15
N ARG A 86 8.13 9.51 17.07
CA ARG A 86 6.91 8.71 17.14
C ARG A 86 6.11 9.07 15.91
N LEU A 87 6.16 8.23 14.87
CA LEU A 87 5.19 8.34 13.79
C LEU A 87 3.82 8.35 14.44
N GLY A 88 3.12 9.47 14.32
CA GLY A 88 1.81 9.64 14.94
C GLY A 88 0.82 8.60 14.40
N ARG A 89 -0.20 8.27 15.18
CA ARG A 89 -1.26 7.32 14.77
C ARG A 89 -1.86 7.63 13.40
N LEU A 90 -1.87 8.89 13.00
CA LEU A 90 -2.32 9.34 11.67
C LEU A 90 -1.47 8.81 10.53
N HIS A 91 -0.16 8.67 10.69
CA HIS A 91 0.71 8.11 9.65
C HIS A 91 0.45 6.61 9.43
N PHE A 92 0.22 5.86 10.50
CA PHE A 92 -0.16 4.44 10.39
C PHE A 92 -1.54 4.26 9.77
N LEU A 93 -2.50 5.14 10.09
CA LEU A 93 -3.82 5.15 9.46
C LEU A 93 -3.70 5.45 7.95
N ALA A 94 -2.96 6.50 7.58
CA ALA A 94 -2.74 6.86 6.18
C ALA A 94 -2.04 5.72 5.40
N LEU A 95 -1.02 5.09 5.99
CA LEU A 95 -0.36 3.93 5.38
C LEU A 95 -1.31 2.76 5.21
N GLY A 96 -2.15 2.47 6.20
CA GLY A 96 -3.16 1.41 6.13
C GLY A 96 -4.18 1.66 5.02
N ILE A 97 -4.65 2.89 4.86
CA ILE A 97 -5.56 3.29 3.77
C ILE A 97 -4.88 3.12 2.41
N LEU A 98 -3.62 3.56 2.26
CA LEU A 98 -2.87 3.41 1.01
C LEU A 98 -2.65 1.94 0.63
N ILE A 99 -2.26 1.10 1.58
CA ILE A 99 -2.09 -0.35 1.36
C ILE A 99 -3.43 -0.98 1.00
N GLY A 100 -4.49 -0.65 1.73
CA GLY A 100 -5.84 -1.15 1.47
C GLY A 100 -6.35 -0.75 0.08
N ALA A 101 -6.13 0.50 -0.34
CA ALA A 101 -6.48 0.99 -1.67
C ALA A 101 -5.66 0.29 -2.77
N ALA A 102 -4.35 0.08 -2.56
CA ALA A 102 -3.49 -0.62 -3.50
C ALA A 102 -3.89 -2.10 -3.67
N LEU A 103 -4.17 -2.79 -2.57
CA LEU A 103 -4.65 -4.18 -2.59
C LEU A 103 -6.03 -4.28 -3.25
N GLY A 104 -6.94 -3.35 -2.94
CA GLY A 104 -8.25 -3.27 -3.58
C GLY A 104 -8.10 -3.05 -5.09
N TYR A 105 -7.28 -2.09 -5.51
CA TYR A 105 -7.00 -1.87 -6.93
C TYR A 105 -6.44 -3.13 -7.60
N ALA A 106 -5.44 -3.78 -6.98
CA ALA A 106 -4.86 -5.01 -7.53
C ALA A 106 -5.90 -6.12 -7.67
N PHE A 107 -6.78 -6.28 -6.68
CA PHE A 107 -7.82 -7.31 -6.71
C PHE A 107 -8.86 -7.10 -7.83
N PHE A 108 -9.25 -5.85 -8.08
CA PHE A 108 -10.33 -5.55 -9.04
C PHE A 108 -9.84 -5.14 -10.43
N ARG A 109 -8.61 -4.65 -10.57
CA ARG A 109 -8.14 -4.02 -11.83
C ARG A 109 -6.90 -4.66 -12.44
N VAL A 110 -6.18 -5.50 -11.71
CA VAL A 110 -5.01 -6.18 -12.28
C VAL A 110 -5.45 -7.51 -12.89
N PRO A 111 -5.14 -7.77 -14.17
CA PRO A 111 -5.45 -9.05 -14.81
C PRO A 111 -4.59 -10.16 -14.20
N ILE A 112 -5.25 -11.23 -13.75
CA ILE A 112 -4.58 -12.41 -13.18
C ILE A 112 -4.88 -13.71 -13.96
N SER A 113 -5.91 -13.69 -14.79
CA SER A 113 -6.28 -14.84 -15.63
C SER A 113 -6.76 -14.37 -16.98
N SER A 114 -6.67 -15.25 -17.95
CA SER A 114 -7.21 -15.06 -19.29
C SER A 114 -7.91 -16.31 -19.77
N ASP A 115 -8.92 -16.14 -20.61
CA ASP A 115 -9.61 -17.16 -21.33
C ASP A 115 -9.77 -16.74 -22.78
N GLY A 116 -9.90 -17.65 -23.72
CA GLY A 116 -10.00 -17.29 -25.12
C GLY A 116 -10.44 -18.44 -26.02
N ARG A 117 -10.65 -18.11 -27.27
CA ARG A 117 -11.06 -19.02 -28.33
C ARG A 117 -10.16 -18.89 -29.53
N ASP A 118 -9.86 -20.03 -30.13
CA ASP A 118 -9.17 -20.19 -31.40
C ASP A 118 -10.23 -20.74 -32.39
N TYR A 119 -10.74 -19.89 -33.26
CA TYR A 119 -11.83 -20.23 -34.20
C TYR A 119 -11.33 -20.95 -35.43
N ASN A 120 -10.12 -20.61 -35.91
CA ASN A 120 -9.52 -21.19 -37.11
C ASN A 120 -8.63 -22.41 -36.83
N HIS A 121 -8.38 -22.71 -35.55
CA HIS A 121 -7.55 -23.83 -35.06
C HIS A 121 -6.06 -23.76 -35.48
N ASP A 122 -5.52 -22.55 -35.58
CA ASP A 122 -4.10 -22.31 -35.86
C ASP A 122 -3.20 -22.24 -34.61
N ARG A 123 -3.79 -22.38 -33.41
CA ARG A 123 -3.18 -22.29 -32.09
C ARG A 123 -2.86 -20.86 -31.63
N VAL A 124 -3.33 -19.87 -32.32
CA VAL A 124 -3.38 -18.47 -31.87
C VAL A 124 -4.80 -18.19 -31.37
N LEU A 125 -4.96 -17.44 -30.31
CA LEU A 125 -6.29 -17.09 -29.85
C LEU A 125 -6.85 -15.93 -30.68
N ASP A 126 -7.94 -16.15 -31.37
CA ASP A 126 -8.65 -15.12 -32.14
C ASP A 126 -9.50 -14.21 -31.25
N GLU A 127 -9.91 -14.71 -30.09
CA GLU A 127 -10.59 -13.94 -29.05
C GLU A 127 -9.95 -14.22 -27.71
N ARG A 128 -9.59 -13.19 -26.95
CA ARG A 128 -8.97 -13.32 -25.63
C ARG A 128 -9.57 -12.33 -24.63
N TRP A 129 -10.09 -12.87 -23.55
CA TRP A 129 -10.56 -12.13 -22.39
C TRP A 129 -9.52 -12.15 -21.26
N SER A 130 -9.34 -11.03 -20.58
CA SER A 130 -8.54 -10.93 -19.36
C SER A 130 -9.43 -10.58 -18.19
N PHE A 131 -9.21 -11.24 -17.04
CA PHE A 131 -10.04 -11.11 -15.86
C PHE A 131 -9.21 -10.68 -14.64
N SER A 132 -9.85 -9.91 -13.75
CA SER A 132 -9.32 -9.57 -12.43
C SER A 132 -9.42 -10.77 -11.46
N ALA A 133 -8.83 -10.62 -10.28
CA ALA A 133 -8.96 -11.58 -9.18
C ALA A 133 -10.41 -11.76 -8.70
N SER A 134 -11.26 -10.76 -8.90
CA SER A 134 -12.69 -10.83 -8.60
C SER A 134 -13.54 -11.51 -9.70
N GLY A 135 -12.91 -11.92 -10.82
CA GLY A 135 -13.59 -12.50 -11.97
C GLY A 135 -14.28 -11.49 -12.89
N ILE A 136 -14.04 -10.19 -12.69
CA ILE A 136 -14.59 -9.15 -13.57
C ILE A 136 -13.75 -9.11 -14.85
N PRO A 137 -14.36 -9.12 -16.06
CA PRO A 137 -13.62 -8.91 -17.29
C PRO A 137 -13.02 -7.50 -17.33
N LEU A 138 -11.76 -7.41 -17.74
CA LEU A 138 -11.02 -6.15 -17.82
C LEU A 138 -10.75 -5.72 -19.24
N LYS A 139 -10.50 -6.69 -20.13
CA LYS A 139 -10.07 -6.44 -21.51
C LYS A 139 -10.54 -7.58 -22.42
N LEU A 140 -11.00 -7.23 -23.59
CA LEU A 140 -11.22 -8.12 -24.73
C LEU A 140 -10.24 -7.74 -25.84
N GLU A 141 -9.57 -8.71 -26.42
CA GLU A 141 -8.74 -8.63 -27.61
C GLU A 141 -9.29 -9.58 -28.66
N THR A 142 -9.48 -9.11 -29.89
CA THR A 142 -10.05 -9.92 -30.97
C THR A 142 -9.23 -9.74 -32.24
N ASP A 143 -8.97 -10.85 -32.91
CA ASP A 143 -8.48 -10.96 -34.29
C ASP A 143 -9.70 -11.28 -35.17
N ARG A 144 -10.28 -10.26 -35.82
CA ARG A 144 -11.52 -10.36 -36.60
C ARG A 144 -11.32 -11.00 -37.99
N ASN A 145 -10.12 -10.84 -38.55
CA ASN A 145 -9.77 -11.36 -39.84
C ASN A 145 -9.02 -12.71 -39.81
N LEU A 146 -8.68 -13.21 -38.60
CA LEU A 146 -8.03 -14.50 -38.35
C LEU A 146 -6.63 -14.59 -38.97
N ASP A 147 -5.87 -13.48 -38.99
CA ASP A 147 -4.50 -13.42 -39.52
C ASP A 147 -3.41 -13.58 -38.44
N GLY A 148 -3.80 -13.83 -37.20
CA GLY A 148 -2.93 -13.98 -36.04
C GLY A 148 -2.55 -12.66 -35.36
N LYS A 149 -3.17 -11.54 -35.74
CA LYS A 149 -2.96 -10.23 -35.14
C LYS A 149 -4.25 -9.68 -34.57
N VAL A 150 -4.13 -9.06 -33.39
CA VAL A 150 -5.26 -8.38 -32.76
C VAL A 150 -5.57 -7.10 -33.53
N ASP A 151 -6.80 -6.96 -33.99
CA ASP A 151 -7.32 -5.79 -34.70
C ASP A 151 -8.47 -5.06 -33.97
N TYR A 152 -8.90 -5.59 -32.81
CA TYR A 152 -9.89 -4.97 -31.96
C TYR A 152 -9.53 -5.16 -30.49
N ILE A 153 -9.49 -4.07 -29.74
CA ILE A 153 -9.20 -4.07 -28.31
C ILE A 153 -10.27 -3.28 -27.57
N GLN A 154 -10.97 -3.92 -26.63
CA GLN A 154 -11.98 -3.27 -25.79
C GLN A 154 -11.56 -3.32 -24.33
N GLN A 155 -11.63 -2.18 -23.66
CA GLN A 155 -11.43 -2.05 -22.21
C GLN A 155 -12.78 -2.07 -21.50
N GLN A 156 -12.81 -2.66 -20.30
CA GLN A 156 -14.01 -2.75 -19.49
C GLN A 156 -13.91 -1.81 -18.28
N ASP A 157 -15.05 -1.30 -17.84
CA ASP A 157 -15.17 -0.53 -16.60
C ASP A 157 -15.04 -1.43 -15.35
N ALA A 158 -15.19 -0.85 -14.16
CA ALA A 158 -15.12 -1.59 -12.89
C ALA A 158 -16.27 -2.60 -12.69
N TYR A 159 -17.30 -2.54 -13.51
CA TYR A 159 -18.47 -3.41 -13.46
C TYR A 159 -18.48 -4.45 -14.59
N GLY A 160 -17.48 -4.42 -15.47
CA GLY A 160 -17.36 -5.32 -16.62
C GLY A 160 -18.14 -4.87 -17.85
N ASN A 161 -18.60 -3.61 -17.89
CA ASN A 161 -19.20 -3.07 -19.12
C ASN A 161 -18.12 -2.47 -20.00
N ALA A 162 -18.37 -2.39 -21.32
CA ALA A 162 -17.50 -1.68 -22.24
C ALA A 162 -17.33 -0.22 -21.81
N GLU A 163 -16.09 0.27 -21.76
CA GLU A 163 -15.70 1.64 -21.46
C GLU A 163 -15.11 2.33 -22.70
N SER A 164 -14.16 1.66 -23.33
CA SER A 164 -13.54 2.14 -24.57
C SER A 164 -13.12 0.98 -25.46
N ALA A 165 -12.98 1.24 -26.76
CA ALA A 165 -12.37 0.30 -27.67
C ALA A 165 -11.54 1.02 -28.74
N THR A 166 -10.58 0.28 -29.33
CA THR A 166 -9.85 0.69 -30.53
C THR A 166 -9.97 -0.42 -31.57
N SER A 167 -10.04 -0.04 -32.85
CA SER A 167 -10.11 -1.00 -33.96
C SER A 167 -9.22 -0.57 -35.12
N ASP A 168 -8.59 -1.57 -35.71
CA ASP A 168 -7.93 -1.52 -37.02
C ASP A 168 -8.96 -2.05 -38.06
N ASP A 169 -9.66 -1.13 -38.72
CA ASP A 169 -10.81 -1.48 -39.54
C ASP A 169 -10.43 -1.90 -40.97
N ASP A 170 -9.24 -1.56 -41.42
CA ASP A 170 -8.70 -1.97 -42.72
C ASP A 170 -7.63 -3.08 -42.63
N PHE A 171 -7.33 -3.55 -41.42
CA PHE A 171 -6.40 -4.63 -41.11
C PHE A 171 -4.96 -4.36 -41.57
N ASN A 172 -4.54 -3.08 -41.54
CA ASN A 172 -3.20 -2.68 -41.94
C ASN A 172 -2.17 -2.75 -40.76
N GLY A 173 -2.62 -3.01 -39.54
CA GLY A 173 -1.85 -3.06 -38.32
C GLY A 173 -1.84 -1.75 -37.54
N THR A 174 -2.64 -0.76 -37.96
CA THR A 174 -2.80 0.53 -37.31
C THR A 174 -4.23 0.63 -36.76
N PHE A 175 -4.41 1.09 -35.53
CA PHE A 175 -5.73 1.28 -34.94
C PHE A 175 -6.26 2.68 -35.26
N GLU A 176 -7.05 2.83 -36.33
CA GLU A 176 -7.57 4.11 -36.79
C GLU A 176 -8.80 4.56 -36.00
N SER A 177 -9.61 3.61 -35.52
CA SER A 177 -10.85 3.93 -34.83
C SER A 177 -10.76 3.83 -33.33
N ARG A 178 -11.39 4.80 -32.65
CA ARG A 178 -11.55 4.83 -31.20
C ARG A 178 -13.03 4.96 -30.86
N HIS A 179 -13.47 4.14 -29.92
CA HIS A 179 -14.87 4.10 -29.49
C HIS A 179 -14.93 4.38 -27.99
N ARG A 180 -15.90 5.18 -27.58
CA ARG A 180 -16.22 5.43 -26.17
C ARG A 180 -17.61 4.92 -25.87
N TYR A 181 -17.74 4.26 -24.74
CA TYR A 181 -18.98 3.69 -24.26
C TYR A 181 -19.42 4.34 -22.96
N SER A 182 -20.72 4.39 -22.74
CA SER A 182 -21.31 4.77 -21.47
C SER A 182 -22.36 3.72 -21.09
N LYS A 183 -22.19 3.12 -19.91
CA LYS A 183 -23.07 2.03 -19.42
C LYS A 183 -23.26 0.89 -20.44
N GLY A 184 -22.18 0.54 -21.14
CA GLY A 184 -22.16 -0.52 -22.15
C GLY A 184 -22.71 -0.13 -23.53
N ASN A 185 -23.26 1.06 -23.71
CA ASN A 185 -23.71 1.57 -25.01
C ASN A 185 -22.64 2.48 -25.62
N ILE A 186 -22.44 2.39 -26.92
CA ILE A 186 -21.58 3.34 -27.65
C ILE A 186 -22.11 4.76 -27.49
N GLU A 187 -21.24 5.70 -27.14
CA GLU A 187 -21.55 7.12 -26.95
C GLU A 187 -20.92 7.97 -28.05
N ALA A 188 -19.67 7.64 -28.42
CA ALA A 188 -18.94 8.35 -29.47
C ALA A 188 -17.96 7.42 -30.19
N SER A 189 -17.65 7.73 -31.43
CA SER A 189 -16.52 7.15 -32.17
C SER A 189 -15.77 8.21 -32.95
N GLU A 190 -14.47 8.00 -33.11
CA GLU A 190 -13.57 8.81 -33.94
C GLU A 190 -12.74 7.87 -34.81
N THR A 191 -12.61 8.20 -36.10
CA THR A 191 -11.82 7.43 -37.05
C THR A 191 -10.85 8.35 -37.78
N ASP A 192 -9.57 8.02 -37.76
CA ASP A 192 -8.45 8.69 -38.44
C ASP A 192 -7.94 7.73 -39.54
N ARG A 193 -8.49 7.84 -40.74
CA ARG A 193 -8.22 6.87 -41.81
C ARG A 193 -6.90 7.05 -42.51
N ASP A 194 -6.36 8.28 -42.49
CA ASP A 194 -5.08 8.58 -43.15
C ASP A 194 -3.90 8.55 -42.18
N GLY A 195 -4.15 8.31 -40.88
CA GLY A 195 -3.12 8.16 -39.85
C GLY A 195 -2.38 9.45 -39.51
N ASN A 196 -2.96 10.62 -39.79
CA ASN A 196 -2.33 11.91 -39.56
C ASN A 196 -2.49 12.42 -38.12
N GLY A 197 -3.23 11.74 -37.29
CA GLY A 197 -3.52 12.09 -35.88
C GLY A 197 -4.73 13.00 -35.71
N VAL A 198 -5.42 13.36 -36.78
CA VAL A 198 -6.65 14.14 -36.74
C VAL A 198 -7.80 13.25 -37.28
N PRO A 199 -8.86 12.99 -36.50
CA PRO A 199 -9.96 12.17 -36.97
C PRO A 199 -10.60 12.76 -38.25
N ASP A 200 -10.82 11.92 -39.24
CA ASP A 200 -11.58 12.26 -40.46
C ASP A 200 -13.08 12.25 -40.24
N VAL A 201 -13.52 11.35 -39.33
CA VAL A 201 -14.92 11.18 -38.99
C VAL A 201 -15.08 11.13 -37.47
N ARG A 202 -16.11 11.83 -37.01
CA ARG A 202 -16.53 11.80 -35.61
C ARG A 202 -18.03 11.55 -35.53
N SER A 203 -18.42 10.49 -34.80
CA SER A 203 -19.83 10.13 -34.67
C SER A 203 -20.24 10.16 -33.21
N ASN A 204 -21.42 10.71 -32.93
CA ASN A 204 -22.03 10.69 -31.61
C ASN A 204 -23.32 9.85 -31.65
N TYR A 205 -23.57 9.15 -30.56
CA TYR A 205 -24.66 8.20 -30.43
C TYR A 205 -25.56 8.56 -29.24
N GLU A 206 -26.85 8.38 -29.40
CA GLU A 206 -27.83 8.47 -28.33
C GLU A 206 -28.42 7.07 -28.06
N ASN A 207 -28.23 6.54 -26.86
CA ASN A 207 -28.64 5.18 -26.51
C ASN A 207 -28.14 4.09 -27.48
N GLY A 208 -26.91 4.26 -27.98
CA GLY A 208 -26.26 3.32 -28.90
C GLY A 208 -26.71 3.47 -30.36
N VAL A 209 -27.55 4.44 -30.67
CA VAL A 209 -28.00 4.74 -32.04
C VAL A 209 -27.34 6.03 -32.52
N ILE A 210 -26.80 6.04 -33.75
CA ILE A 210 -26.15 7.23 -34.31
C ILE A 210 -27.12 8.42 -34.34
N ALA A 211 -26.67 9.54 -33.81
CA ALA A 211 -27.38 10.82 -33.75
C ALA A 211 -26.74 11.87 -34.64
N THR A 212 -25.42 11.98 -34.67
CA THR A 212 -24.68 12.89 -35.54
C THR A 212 -23.42 12.23 -36.08
N GLU A 213 -23.06 12.57 -37.32
CA GLU A 213 -21.77 12.23 -37.92
C GLU A 213 -21.14 13.48 -38.50
N GLU A 214 -19.92 13.75 -38.16
CA GLU A 214 -19.13 14.89 -38.61
C GLU A 214 -17.98 14.40 -39.47
N THR A 215 -17.88 14.91 -40.70
CA THR A 215 -16.69 14.75 -41.53
C THR A 215 -15.77 15.94 -41.30
N ILE A 216 -14.50 15.68 -40.97
CA ILE A 216 -13.55 16.66 -40.51
C ILE A 216 -12.50 16.94 -41.60
N LEU A 217 -12.15 18.19 -41.81
CA LEU A 217 -11.02 18.57 -42.66
C LEU A 217 -9.73 18.40 -41.88
N ALA A 218 -8.83 17.52 -42.33
CA ALA A 218 -7.53 17.25 -41.75
C ALA A 218 -6.68 18.53 -41.53
N THR A 219 -6.81 19.50 -42.45
CA THR A 219 -6.03 20.75 -42.39
C THR A 219 -6.44 21.69 -41.28
N SER A 220 -7.66 21.64 -40.79
CA SER A 220 -8.20 22.59 -39.81
C SER A 220 -8.74 21.91 -38.53
N GLY A 221 -8.95 20.60 -38.57
CA GLY A 221 -9.62 19.87 -37.48
C GLY A 221 -11.10 20.28 -37.29
N ARG A 222 -11.69 20.99 -38.26
CA ARG A 222 -13.08 21.45 -38.19
C ARG A 222 -13.98 20.60 -39.06
N ALA A 223 -15.19 20.34 -38.56
CA ALA A 223 -16.21 19.71 -39.37
C ALA A 223 -16.56 20.59 -40.59
N PHE A 224 -16.54 20.01 -41.77
CA PHE A 224 -17.02 20.66 -43.00
C PHE A 224 -18.37 20.09 -43.45
N ARG A 225 -18.78 18.93 -42.89
CA ARG A 225 -20.06 18.33 -43.11
C ARG A 225 -20.58 17.72 -41.83
N VAL A 226 -21.84 17.99 -41.52
CA VAL A 226 -22.52 17.44 -40.34
C VAL A 226 -23.80 16.76 -40.80
N GLU A 227 -23.90 15.47 -40.59
CA GLU A 227 -25.11 14.71 -40.84
C GLU A 227 -25.85 14.45 -39.54
N ARG A 228 -27.17 14.57 -39.54
CA ARG A 228 -28.01 14.27 -38.37
C ARG A 228 -28.92 13.10 -38.68
N PHE A 229 -29.09 12.27 -37.65
CA PHE A 229 -29.87 11.05 -37.75
C PHE A 229 -30.97 11.06 -36.69
N LYS A 230 -32.09 10.41 -37.02
CA LYS A 230 -33.16 10.12 -36.09
C LYS A 230 -33.50 8.63 -36.19
N LEU A 231 -33.36 7.89 -35.08
CA LEU A 231 -33.53 6.45 -35.03
C LEU A 231 -32.71 5.71 -36.15
N GLY A 232 -31.46 6.19 -36.37
CA GLY A 232 -30.57 5.62 -37.38
C GLY A 232 -30.85 6.02 -38.83
N VAL A 233 -31.86 6.83 -39.07
CA VAL A 233 -32.19 7.34 -40.42
C VAL A 233 -31.70 8.77 -40.56
N ARG A 234 -30.94 9.08 -41.63
CA ARG A 234 -30.42 10.43 -41.89
C ARG A 234 -31.60 11.36 -42.22
N ILE A 235 -31.68 12.46 -41.49
CA ILE A 235 -32.74 13.47 -41.62
C ILE A 235 -32.23 14.80 -42.21
N SER A 236 -30.94 15.12 -42.02
CA SER A 236 -30.34 16.33 -42.64
C SER A 236 -28.82 16.13 -42.84
N ALA A 237 -28.27 16.95 -43.74
CA ALA A 237 -26.84 17.12 -43.93
C ALA A 237 -26.56 18.60 -44.18
N ASP A 238 -25.68 19.18 -43.36
CA ASP A 238 -25.22 20.57 -43.51
C ASP A 238 -23.74 20.54 -43.96
N VAL A 239 -23.33 21.43 -44.83
CA VAL A 239 -21.97 21.56 -45.40
C VAL A 239 -21.41 22.92 -45.10
#